data_ffc4c05a8a6663e4e5d8e4b829b3e432
#
_entry.id   ffc4c05a8a6663e4e5d8e4b829b3e432
#
_cell.length_a   1.000
_cell.length_b   1.000
_cell.length_c   1.000
_cell.angle_alpha   90.00
_cell.angle_beta   90.00
_cell.angle_gamma   90.00
#
_symmetry.space_group_name_H-M   'P 1'
#
loop_
_entity.id
_entity.type
_entity.pdbx_description
1 polymer ?
#
loop_
_entity_poly.entity_id
_entity_poly.type
_entity_poly.pdbx_seq_one_letter_code
_entity_poly.pdbx_strand_id
1 'polypeptide(L)'
;GAVPVFVDVTVPQYNIDVTKLEAALSPKTKAVMIAHTLGNPFDLSAVKAFCDAHNLWLVEDNCDALGTQYTINGETRFTGTWGDIGTSSFYPPHHMTMGEGGCVYTNSPLLNRLIKSYRDWGRDCICPSGHDNFCGHRFDGQYGELPAGYDHKYVYSHFGYNLKVTDMQ
;
A
#
# COMPACT_ATOMS: atom_id res chain seq x y z
N GLY A 1 9.66 -13.93 3.51
CA GLY A 1 8.42 -13.19 3.63
C GLY A 1 8.17 -12.75 5.07
N ALA A 2 7.20 -11.85 5.27
CA ALA A 2 6.78 -11.43 6.59
C ALA A 2 5.98 -12.55 7.29
N VAL A 3 6.10 -12.63 8.62
CA VAL A 3 5.30 -13.53 9.45
C VAL A 3 4.20 -12.68 10.10
N PRO A 4 2.91 -13.01 9.89
CA PRO A 4 1.81 -12.27 10.53
C PRO A 4 1.75 -12.58 12.03
N VAL A 5 1.51 -11.54 12.82
CA VAL A 5 1.16 -11.62 14.23
C VAL A 5 -0.22 -11.03 14.38
N PHE A 6 -1.19 -11.85 14.79
CA PHE A 6 -2.58 -11.41 14.94
C PHE A 6 -2.76 -10.76 16.30
N VAL A 7 -3.49 -9.66 16.33
CA VAL A 7 -3.90 -8.93 17.53
C VAL A 7 -5.41 -9.02 17.64
N ASP A 8 -5.93 -9.20 18.83
CA ASP A 8 -7.36 -9.35 19.08
C ASP A 8 -8.13 -8.04 18.83
N VAL A 9 -9.44 -8.15 18.74
CA VAL A 9 -10.36 -7.04 18.50
C VAL A 9 -11.24 -6.78 19.72
N THR A 10 -11.77 -5.57 19.82
CA THR A 10 -12.73 -5.21 20.86
C THR A 10 -14.18 -5.43 20.40
N VAL A 11 -15.05 -5.85 21.29
CA VAL A 11 -16.49 -5.96 21.07
C VAL A 11 -17.16 -4.78 21.78
N PRO A 12 -18.10 -4.05 21.15
CA PRO A 12 -18.80 -4.34 19.89
C PRO A 12 -18.20 -3.65 18.64
N GLN A 13 -17.06 -2.98 18.73
CA GLN A 13 -16.49 -2.19 17.61
C GLN A 13 -15.86 -3.06 16.53
N TYR A 14 -15.37 -4.25 16.89
CA TYR A 14 -14.65 -5.19 16.01
C TYR A 14 -13.37 -4.63 15.40
N ASN A 15 -12.87 -3.51 15.91
CA ASN A 15 -11.57 -2.95 15.57
C ASN A 15 -10.51 -3.47 16.54
N ILE A 16 -9.24 -3.31 16.13
CA ILE A 16 -8.08 -3.77 16.90
C ILE A 16 -8.12 -3.28 18.36
N ASP A 17 -7.80 -4.15 19.29
CA ASP A 17 -7.52 -3.78 20.68
C ASP A 17 -6.12 -3.14 20.78
N VAL A 18 -6.09 -1.82 20.73
CA VAL A 18 -4.83 -1.05 20.78
C VAL A 18 -4.01 -1.31 22.04
N THR A 19 -4.62 -1.78 23.11
CA THR A 19 -3.91 -2.11 24.37
C THR A 19 -3.02 -3.34 24.23
N LYS A 20 -3.18 -4.13 23.15
CA LYS A 20 -2.40 -5.33 22.87
C LYS A 20 -1.21 -5.08 21.93
N LEU A 21 -1.08 -3.88 21.37
CA LEU A 21 -0.04 -3.59 20.38
C LEU A 21 1.37 -3.79 20.92
N GLU A 22 1.65 -3.28 22.12
CA GLU A 22 2.97 -3.43 22.77
C GLU A 22 3.33 -4.90 23.01
N ALA A 23 2.36 -5.74 23.40
CA ALA A 23 2.60 -7.16 23.61
C ALA A 23 2.88 -7.93 22.31
N ALA A 24 2.42 -7.40 21.17
CA ALA A 24 2.65 -7.98 19.84
C ALA A 24 3.96 -7.52 19.21
N LEU A 25 4.62 -6.50 19.77
CA LEU A 25 5.85 -5.92 19.24
C LEU A 25 7.05 -6.85 19.45
N SER A 26 7.93 -6.89 18.48
CA SER A 26 9.23 -7.54 18.57
C SER A 26 10.30 -6.73 17.81
N PRO A 27 11.60 -6.99 18.04
CA PRO A 27 12.66 -6.34 17.25
C PRO A 27 12.60 -6.63 15.75
N LYS A 28 11.80 -7.62 15.34
CA LYS A 28 11.58 -8.00 13.94
C LYS A 28 10.33 -7.38 13.34
N THR A 29 9.49 -6.73 14.13
CA THR A 29 8.27 -6.06 13.63
C THR A 29 8.65 -4.96 12.66
N LYS A 30 7.94 -4.88 11.53
CA LYS A 30 8.23 -3.91 10.45
C LYS A 30 7.03 -3.07 10.08
N ALA A 31 5.83 -3.60 10.24
CA ALA A 31 4.62 -2.92 9.81
C ALA A 31 3.43 -3.34 10.66
N VAL A 32 2.47 -2.44 10.69
CA VAL A 32 1.10 -2.70 11.13
C VAL A 32 0.20 -2.60 9.90
N MET A 33 -0.64 -3.61 9.66
CA MET A 33 -1.61 -3.62 8.58
C MET A 33 -2.98 -3.91 9.17
N ILE A 34 -3.89 -2.96 9.05
CA ILE A 34 -5.20 -3.00 9.74
C ILE A 34 -6.30 -2.48 8.82
N ALA A 35 -7.47 -3.13 8.85
CA ALA A 35 -8.68 -2.64 8.21
C ALA A 35 -9.48 -1.71 9.12
N HIS A 36 -10.16 -0.73 8.50
CA HIS A 36 -11.23 0.04 9.13
C HIS A 36 -12.51 -0.79 9.06
N THR A 37 -12.76 -1.61 10.09
CA THR A 37 -13.76 -2.65 10.07
C THR A 37 -15.16 -2.11 9.79
N LEU A 38 -15.80 -2.61 8.72
CA LEU A 38 -17.16 -2.21 8.28
C LEU A 38 -17.31 -0.69 8.08
N GLY A 39 -16.22 0.01 7.74
CA GLY A 39 -16.21 1.46 7.56
C GLY A 39 -16.10 2.27 8.86
N ASN A 40 -16.01 1.61 10.01
CA ASN A 40 -15.79 2.24 11.31
C ASN A 40 -14.28 2.34 11.57
N PRO A 41 -13.70 3.56 11.65
CA PRO A 41 -12.27 3.69 11.86
C PRO A 41 -11.82 3.07 13.18
N PHE A 42 -10.71 2.33 13.14
CA PHE A 42 -10.01 1.95 14.37
C PHE A 42 -9.44 3.22 15.06
N ASP A 43 -8.98 3.10 16.30
CA ASP A 43 -8.26 4.22 16.96
C ASP A 43 -6.95 4.53 16.22
N LEU A 44 -7.12 5.34 15.17
CA LEU A 44 -6.04 5.75 14.27
C LEU A 44 -5.01 6.61 15.00
N SER A 45 -5.43 7.40 15.99
CA SER A 45 -4.52 8.20 16.79
C SER A 45 -3.54 7.32 17.57
N ALA A 46 -4.05 6.29 18.25
CA ALA A 46 -3.22 5.37 19.03
C ALA A 46 -2.32 4.51 18.14
N VAL A 47 -2.86 3.96 17.04
CA VAL A 47 -2.09 3.12 16.11
C VAL A 47 -1.01 3.92 15.42
N LYS A 48 -1.32 5.14 14.95
CA LYS A 48 -0.33 6.03 14.32
C LYS A 48 0.79 6.38 15.29
N ALA A 49 0.45 6.77 16.52
CA ALA A 49 1.44 7.09 17.55
C ALA A 49 2.35 5.89 17.87
N PHE A 50 1.77 4.68 17.95
CA PHE A 50 2.52 3.44 18.14
C PHE A 50 3.50 3.19 16.97
N CYS A 51 3.02 3.30 15.73
CA CYS A 51 3.86 3.10 14.55
C CYS A 51 5.02 4.11 14.51
N ASP A 52 4.76 5.38 14.80
CA ASP A 52 5.77 6.43 14.82
C ASP A 52 6.81 6.18 15.92
N ALA A 53 6.37 5.80 17.13
CA ALA A 53 7.27 5.53 18.26
C ALA A 53 8.23 4.36 17.99
N HIS A 54 7.79 3.37 17.22
CA HIS A 54 8.55 2.15 16.94
C HIS A 54 9.14 2.10 15.51
N ASN A 55 9.02 3.18 14.75
CA ASN A 55 9.49 3.28 13.35
C ASN A 55 8.95 2.14 12.47
N LEU A 56 7.63 1.92 12.54
CA LEU A 56 6.90 0.90 11.80
C LEU A 56 6.12 1.52 10.64
N TRP A 57 6.02 0.81 9.54
CA TRP A 57 5.11 1.15 8.45
C TRP A 57 3.66 0.94 8.90
N LEU A 58 2.78 1.89 8.57
CA LEU A 58 1.34 1.73 8.73
C LEU A 58 0.68 1.54 7.37
N VAL A 59 0.01 0.40 7.20
CA VAL A 59 -0.81 0.09 6.02
C VAL A 59 -2.26 0.06 6.44
N GLU A 60 -3.06 0.98 5.89
CA GLU A 60 -4.49 1.08 6.16
C GLU A 60 -5.27 0.33 5.06
N ASP A 61 -6.02 -0.69 5.43
CA ASP A 61 -7.01 -1.28 4.54
C ASP A 61 -8.31 -0.46 4.66
N ASN A 62 -8.59 0.30 3.62
CA ASN A 62 -9.72 1.23 3.54
C ASN A 62 -10.87 0.69 2.67
N CYS A 63 -10.92 -0.62 2.43
CA CYS A 63 -11.88 -1.23 1.52
C CYS A 63 -13.32 -0.92 1.90
N ASP A 64 -13.66 -0.98 3.20
CA ASP A 64 -14.99 -0.70 3.73
C ASP A 64 -15.21 0.77 4.13
N ALA A 65 -14.18 1.60 4.12
CA ALA A 65 -14.22 2.94 4.71
C ALA A 65 -13.97 4.08 3.68
N LEU A 66 -14.27 3.84 2.42
CA LEU A 66 -14.11 4.85 1.37
C LEU A 66 -14.96 6.08 1.69
N GLY A 67 -14.30 7.26 1.78
CA GLY A 67 -14.96 8.53 2.12
C GLY A 67 -15.10 8.80 3.61
N THR A 68 -14.77 7.86 4.48
CA THR A 68 -14.73 8.07 5.94
C THR A 68 -13.59 9.01 6.30
N GLN A 69 -13.83 9.87 7.28
CA GLN A 69 -12.84 10.84 7.79
C GLN A 69 -12.47 10.55 9.23
N TYR A 70 -11.25 10.90 9.58
CA TYR A 70 -10.73 10.83 10.95
C TYR A 70 -9.96 12.09 11.30
N THR A 71 -9.97 12.47 12.58
CA THR A 71 -9.30 13.71 13.04
C THR A 71 -8.24 13.35 14.08
N ILE A 72 -6.99 13.77 13.83
CA ILE A 72 -5.88 13.68 14.80
C ILE A 72 -5.34 15.10 15.04
N ASN A 73 -5.27 15.51 16.29
CA ASN A 73 -4.72 16.83 16.69
C ASN A 73 -5.32 18.01 15.93
N GLY A 74 -6.62 17.96 15.61
CA GLY A 74 -7.33 19.03 14.88
C GLY A 74 -7.17 18.99 13.36
N GLU A 75 -6.35 18.09 12.81
CA GLU A 75 -6.27 17.84 11.38
C GLU A 75 -7.24 16.72 10.99
N THR A 76 -8.08 16.96 9.97
CA THR A 76 -9.03 15.97 9.44
C THR A 76 -8.59 15.51 8.06
N ARG A 77 -8.47 14.19 7.88
CA ARG A 77 -8.16 13.55 6.59
C ARG A 77 -9.09 12.36 6.36
N PHE A 78 -9.14 11.89 5.13
CA PHE A 78 -9.77 10.60 4.83
C PHE A 78 -8.97 9.44 5.43
N THR A 79 -9.68 8.43 5.92
CA THR A 79 -9.06 7.13 6.27
C THR A 79 -8.35 6.55 5.05
N GLY A 80 -7.31 5.75 5.28
CA GLY A 80 -6.41 5.28 4.23
C GLY A 80 -5.30 6.27 3.84
N THR A 81 -5.30 7.50 4.41
CA THR A 81 -4.31 8.54 4.10
C THR A 81 -3.48 8.99 5.30
N TRP A 82 -3.65 8.35 6.43
CA TRP A 82 -2.89 8.62 7.65
C TRP A 82 -1.61 7.78 7.74
N GLY A 83 -1.65 6.57 7.21
CA GLY A 83 -0.51 5.67 7.12
C GLY A 83 0.39 5.96 5.93
N ASP A 84 1.35 5.07 5.73
CA ASP A 84 2.32 5.13 4.62
C ASP A 84 1.72 4.63 3.32
N ILE A 85 0.83 3.65 3.43
CA ILE A 85 0.11 3.03 2.30
C ILE A 85 -1.35 2.87 2.69
N GLY A 86 -2.24 3.24 1.78
CA GLY A 86 -3.66 2.90 1.84
C GLY A 86 -4.05 1.97 0.70
N THR A 87 -5.05 1.13 0.95
CA THR A 87 -5.66 0.26 -0.06
C THR A 87 -7.15 0.48 -0.13
N SER A 88 -7.73 0.37 -1.31
CA SER A 88 -9.19 0.33 -1.48
C SER A 88 -9.55 -0.73 -2.52
N SER A 89 -10.69 -1.36 -2.32
CA SER A 89 -11.21 -2.38 -3.23
C SER A 89 -12.41 -1.83 -4.01
N PHE A 90 -12.49 -2.22 -5.26
CA PHE A 90 -13.60 -1.90 -6.16
C PHE A 90 -14.29 -3.18 -6.66
N TYR A 91 -14.26 -4.23 -5.83
CA TYR A 91 -15.00 -5.43 -6.13
C TYR A 91 -16.51 -5.22 -5.83
N PRO A 92 -17.44 -6.04 -6.38
CA PRO A 92 -18.87 -5.71 -6.41
C PRO A 92 -19.55 -5.28 -5.11
N PRO A 93 -19.26 -5.86 -3.93
CA PRO A 93 -19.96 -5.48 -2.69
C PRO A 93 -19.50 -4.18 -2.05
N HIS A 94 -18.39 -3.57 -2.49
CA HIS A 94 -17.93 -2.30 -1.93
C HIS A 94 -18.71 -1.09 -2.46
N HIS A 95 -18.38 0.11 -1.95
CA HIS A 95 -19.07 1.37 -2.24
C HIS A 95 -19.08 1.74 -3.73
N MET A 96 -18.02 1.38 -4.45
CA MET A 96 -17.89 1.50 -5.89
C MET A 96 -17.35 0.20 -6.45
N THR A 97 -17.76 -0.16 -7.66
CA THR A 97 -17.26 -1.36 -8.31
C THR A 97 -16.69 -1.08 -9.69
N MET A 98 -15.64 -1.79 -10.05
CA MET A 98 -15.10 -1.89 -11.40
C MET A 98 -15.17 -3.32 -11.94
N GLY A 99 -16.10 -4.14 -11.42
CA GLY A 99 -16.17 -5.58 -11.64
C GLY A 99 -15.26 -6.32 -10.67
N GLU A 100 -14.00 -6.33 -10.91
CA GLU A 100 -12.94 -6.73 -9.99
C GLU A 100 -11.80 -5.72 -10.06
N GLY A 101 -11.18 -5.41 -8.93
CA GLY A 101 -10.05 -4.50 -8.88
C GLY A 101 -9.95 -3.74 -7.57
N GLY A 102 -9.00 -2.82 -7.55
CA GLY A 102 -8.70 -1.98 -6.39
C GLY A 102 -7.58 -1.01 -6.69
N CYS A 103 -7.22 -0.23 -5.70
CA CYS A 103 -6.08 0.66 -5.79
C CYS A 103 -5.23 0.61 -4.53
N VAL A 104 -3.95 0.90 -4.72
CA VAL A 104 -2.97 1.14 -3.66
C VAL A 104 -2.46 2.56 -3.85
N TYR A 105 -2.46 3.34 -2.77
CA TYR A 105 -2.06 4.74 -2.82
C TYR A 105 -1.12 5.11 -1.69
N THR A 106 -0.29 6.11 -1.94
CA THR A 106 0.72 6.61 -0.99
C THR A 106 1.14 8.02 -1.36
N ASN A 107 1.57 8.80 -0.39
CA ASN A 107 2.20 10.10 -0.59
C ASN A 107 3.73 10.00 -0.77
N SER A 108 4.33 8.83 -0.60
CA SER A 108 5.76 8.60 -0.77
C SER A 108 6.13 8.34 -2.24
N PRO A 109 6.95 9.18 -2.89
CA PRO A 109 7.42 8.91 -4.25
C PRO A 109 8.17 7.58 -4.38
N LEU A 110 8.92 7.18 -3.36
CA LEU A 110 9.63 5.90 -3.33
C LEU A 110 8.66 4.72 -3.32
N LEU A 111 7.66 4.73 -2.40
CA LEU A 111 6.66 3.67 -2.33
C LEU A 111 5.81 3.62 -3.60
N ASN A 112 5.46 4.77 -4.18
CA ASN A 112 4.74 4.82 -5.46
C ASN A 112 5.54 4.14 -6.59
N ARG A 113 6.85 4.38 -6.68
CA ARG A 113 7.72 3.70 -7.65
C ARG A 113 7.75 2.19 -7.43
N LEU A 114 7.90 1.75 -6.18
CA LEU A 114 7.92 0.32 -5.83
C LEU A 114 6.58 -0.35 -6.14
N ILE A 115 5.46 0.27 -5.77
CA ILE A 115 4.10 -0.23 -6.06
C ILE A 115 3.90 -0.43 -7.56
N LYS A 116 4.30 0.55 -8.38
CA LYS A 116 4.21 0.45 -9.84
C LYS A 116 5.08 -0.68 -10.38
N SER A 117 6.28 -0.85 -9.87
CA SER A 117 7.16 -1.96 -10.23
C SER A 117 6.52 -3.31 -9.89
N TYR A 118 6.07 -3.50 -8.66
CA TYR A 118 5.43 -4.75 -8.22
C TYR A 118 4.14 -5.07 -8.98
N ARG A 119 3.35 -4.05 -9.34
CA ARG A 119 2.15 -4.20 -10.16
C ARG A 119 2.47 -4.69 -11.58
N ASP A 120 3.64 -4.34 -12.11
CA ASP A 120 4.08 -4.63 -13.48
C ASP A 120 5.27 -5.60 -13.49
N TRP A 121 5.06 -6.80 -12.96
CA TRP A 121 6.01 -7.92 -12.86
C TRP A 121 7.31 -7.66 -12.09
N GLY A 122 7.46 -6.54 -11.43
CA GLY A 122 8.71 -6.15 -10.76
C GLY A 122 9.72 -5.49 -11.72
N ARG A 123 9.25 -4.96 -12.85
CA ARG A 123 10.09 -4.26 -13.81
C ARG A 123 10.73 -3.02 -13.22
N ASP A 124 11.93 -2.70 -13.69
CA ASP A 124 12.58 -1.42 -13.40
C ASP A 124 11.86 -0.24 -14.09
N CYS A 125 11.31 -0.46 -15.27
CA CYS A 125 10.55 0.52 -16.03
C CYS A 125 9.18 0.81 -15.37
N ILE A 126 8.91 2.08 -15.11
CA ILE A 126 7.63 2.60 -14.58
C ILE A 126 6.87 3.46 -15.57
N CYS A 127 7.25 3.43 -16.86
CA CYS A 127 6.55 4.17 -17.91
C CYS A 127 5.08 3.72 -17.99
N PRO A 128 4.13 4.65 -18.15
CA PRO A 128 2.73 4.31 -18.34
C PRO A 128 2.53 3.40 -19.57
N SER A 129 1.52 2.53 -19.50
CA SER A 129 1.16 1.68 -20.65
C SER A 129 0.90 2.54 -21.88
N GLY A 130 1.39 2.09 -23.05
CA GLY A 130 1.25 2.84 -24.31
C GLY A 130 2.20 4.04 -24.49
N HIS A 131 2.99 4.38 -23.48
CA HIS A 131 3.97 5.45 -23.54
C HIS A 131 5.39 4.90 -23.50
N ASP A 132 5.94 4.59 -24.65
CA ASP A 132 7.33 4.12 -24.73
C ASP A 132 8.33 5.25 -24.49
N ASN A 133 9.40 4.95 -23.77
CA ASN A 133 10.49 5.87 -23.46
C ASN A 133 10.05 7.20 -22.80
N PHE A 134 8.94 7.18 -22.05
CA PHE A 134 8.46 8.35 -21.30
C PHE A 134 9.49 8.87 -20.28
N CYS A 135 10.30 7.98 -19.72
CA CYS A 135 11.38 8.34 -18.79
C CYS A 135 12.58 9.01 -19.47
N GLY A 136 12.72 8.90 -20.79
CA GLY A 136 13.88 9.38 -21.54
C GLY A 136 15.19 8.59 -21.32
N HIS A 137 15.12 7.47 -20.58
CA HIS A 137 16.28 6.70 -20.14
C HIS A 137 16.20 5.21 -20.50
N ARG A 138 15.47 4.88 -21.57
CA ARG A 138 15.17 3.49 -21.93
C ARG A 138 16.40 2.64 -22.20
N PHE A 139 17.45 3.24 -22.77
CA PHE A 139 18.64 2.54 -23.25
C PHE A 139 19.96 3.02 -22.64
N ASP A 140 19.90 3.90 -21.63
CA ASP A 140 21.07 4.60 -21.10
C ASP A 140 21.77 3.83 -19.97
N GLY A 141 21.07 2.87 -19.36
CA GLY A 141 21.55 2.17 -18.18
C GLY A 141 22.49 1.02 -18.49
N GLN A 142 23.41 0.74 -17.56
CA GLN A 142 24.16 -0.51 -17.52
C GLN A 142 23.58 -1.40 -16.44
N TYR A 143 23.23 -2.63 -16.77
CA TYR A 143 22.56 -3.59 -15.88
C TYR A 143 23.41 -4.85 -15.73
N GLY A 144 24.33 -4.84 -14.74
CA GLY A 144 25.27 -5.93 -14.52
C GLY A 144 26.10 -6.22 -15.76
N GLU A 145 26.12 -7.48 -16.21
CA GLU A 145 26.86 -7.95 -17.39
C GLU A 145 26.06 -7.87 -18.71
N LEU A 146 24.84 -7.28 -18.69
CA LEU A 146 24.04 -7.15 -19.90
C LEU A 146 24.71 -6.17 -20.89
N PRO A 147 24.48 -6.35 -22.21
CA PRO A 147 25.04 -5.46 -23.22
C PRO A 147 24.68 -3.99 -22.99
N ALA A 148 25.59 -3.08 -23.31
CA ALA A 148 25.30 -1.65 -23.30
C ALA A 148 24.11 -1.34 -24.21
N GLY A 149 23.21 -0.45 -23.75
CA GLY A 149 21.98 -0.13 -24.46
C GLY A 149 20.86 -1.17 -24.31
N TYR A 150 21.00 -2.09 -23.35
CA TYR A 150 19.93 -3.03 -23.04
C TYR A 150 18.66 -2.29 -22.59
N ASP A 151 17.50 -2.73 -23.09
CA ASP A 151 16.23 -2.08 -22.79
C ASP A 151 15.82 -2.33 -21.32
N HIS A 152 15.85 -1.30 -20.48
CA HIS A 152 15.51 -1.41 -19.07
C HIS A 152 14.06 -1.85 -18.82
N LYS A 153 13.19 -1.74 -19.82
CA LYS A 153 11.81 -2.27 -19.75
C LYS A 153 11.78 -3.77 -19.47
N TYR A 154 12.83 -4.48 -19.82
CA TYR A 154 12.97 -5.93 -19.60
C TYR A 154 13.96 -6.28 -18.49
N VAL A 155 14.35 -5.31 -17.69
CA VAL A 155 15.09 -5.53 -16.43
C VAL A 155 14.09 -5.65 -15.29
N TYR A 156 14.23 -6.68 -14.49
CA TYR A 156 13.35 -6.97 -13.36
C TYR A 156 14.12 -6.73 -12.06
N SER A 157 13.82 -5.61 -11.40
CA SER A 157 14.46 -5.23 -10.14
C SER A 157 13.80 -5.90 -8.94
N HIS A 158 12.56 -6.40 -9.13
CA HIS A 158 11.77 -7.06 -8.10
C HIS A 158 11.05 -8.27 -8.69
N PHE A 159 10.52 -9.12 -7.79
CA PHE A 159 9.62 -10.20 -8.17
C PHE A 159 8.18 -9.74 -7.91
N GLY A 160 7.49 -9.32 -8.95
CA GLY A 160 6.15 -8.73 -8.87
C GLY A 160 5.08 -9.55 -9.57
N TYR A 161 3.90 -8.95 -9.75
CA TYR A 161 2.71 -9.55 -10.33
C TYR A 161 2.23 -8.77 -11.55
N ASN A 162 1.45 -9.38 -12.42
CA ASN A 162 0.71 -8.66 -13.44
C ASN A 162 -0.66 -8.27 -12.89
N LEU A 163 -0.75 -7.05 -12.35
CA LEU A 163 -1.96 -6.52 -11.71
C LEU A 163 -2.47 -5.25 -12.40
N LYS A 164 -2.11 -5.06 -13.66
CA LYS A 164 -2.65 -3.96 -14.45
C LYS A 164 -4.13 -4.20 -14.75
N VAL A 165 -4.92 -3.15 -14.66
CA VAL A 165 -6.32 -3.15 -15.05
C VAL A 165 -6.47 -3.10 -16.57
N THR A 166 -7.63 -3.48 -17.06
CA THR A 166 -8.01 -3.33 -18.48
C THR A 166 -8.62 -1.94 -18.71
N ASP A 167 -8.73 -1.54 -19.98
CA ASP A 167 -9.35 -0.25 -20.35
C ASP A 167 -10.83 -0.16 -19.98
N MET A 168 -11.50 -1.29 -19.76
CA MET A 168 -12.90 -1.33 -19.32
C MET A 168 -13.08 -1.15 -17.81
N GLN A 169 -12.05 -1.39 -17.04
CA GLN A 169 -12.02 -1.22 -15.58
C GLN A 169 -11.64 0.21 -15.20
#